data_6364832101374bcb79fe708f178f6904
#
_entry.id   6364832101374bcb79fe708f178f6904
#
_cell.length_a   1.000
_cell.length_b   1.000
_cell.length_c   1.000
_cell.angle_alpha   90.00
_cell.angle_beta   90.00
_cell.angle_gamma   90.00
#
_symmetry.space_group_name_H-M   'P 1'
#
loop_
_entity.id
_entity.type
_entity.pdbx_description
1 polymer ?
#
loop_
_entity_poly.entity_id
_entity_poly.type
_entity_poly.pdbx_seq_one_letter_code
_entity_poly.pdbx_strand_id
1 'polypeptide(L)'
;EIALNDRSIGIEIVNDFKCQNVGNLNANPDSIELECSFPSYPKNQIDLVLSLIKEILKRHPEIDPIDIVAHSDIAPNRKSDPGPNFPWEEFYNHGIGAWYDISDFNEQLNKLKKQLPSVLEVQCALSIYGYPVELTGVQDRQSQFAVRAFQLHFRPSNYTGLIDEETTAILYALNKKYRSELVDDKTSCKNNND
;
A
#
# COMPACT_ATOMS: atom_id res chain seq x y z
N GLU A 1 -19.01 -8.11 13.29
CA GLU A 1 -17.59 -7.84 12.96
C GLU A 1 -17.01 -6.85 13.94
N ILE A 2 -15.84 -7.13 14.50
CA ILE A 2 -15.11 -6.20 15.37
C ILE A 2 -14.44 -5.18 14.44
N ALA A 3 -14.64 -3.89 14.71
CA ALA A 3 -14.03 -2.83 13.90
C ALA A 3 -12.50 -2.88 14.04
N LEU A 4 -11.77 -2.45 12.99
CA LEU A 4 -10.31 -2.45 13.00
C LEU A 4 -9.75 -1.65 14.19
N ASN A 5 -10.34 -0.53 14.51
CA ASN A 5 -9.94 0.32 15.63
C ASN A 5 -10.04 -0.37 17.00
N ASP A 6 -10.88 -1.39 17.14
CA ASP A 6 -11.06 -2.12 18.40
C ASP A 6 -9.95 -3.16 18.65
N ARG A 7 -9.11 -3.41 17.65
CA ARG A 7 -8.03 -4.42 17.68
C ARG A 7 -6.71 -3.91 17.11
N SER A 8 -6.51 -2.61 17.08
CA SER A 8 -5.27 -1.98 16.57
C SER A 8 -4.80 -0.87 17.50
N ILE A 9 -3.54 -0.51 17.35
CA ILE A 9 -2.94 0.64 18.01
C ILE A 9 -2.78 1.73 16.94
N GLY A 10 -3.46 2.86 17.12
CA GLY A 10 -3.33 4.03 16.25
C GLY A 10 -2.27 4.99 16.76
N ILE A 11 -1.43 5.50 15.86
CA ILE A 11 -0.45 6.55 16.16
C ILE A 11 -0.78 7.75 15.28
N GLU A 12 -1.17 8.86 15.91
CA GLU A 12 -1.41 10.12 15.23
C GLU A 12 -0.11 10.93 15.17
N ILE A 13 0.34 11.23 13.93
CA ILE A 13 1.57 11.98 13.68
C ILE A 13 1.20 13.32 13.07
N VAL A 14 1.48 14.42 13.78
CA VAL A 14 1.12 15.77 13.32
C VAL A 14 1.85 16.10 12.01
N ASN A 15 1.08 16.45 10.99
CA ASN A 15 1.58 16.94 9.70
C ASN A 15 0.48 17.76 9.01
N ASP A 16 0.84 18.86 8.35
CA ASP A 16 -0.08 19.77 7.65
C ASP A 16 -0.35 19.30 6.20
N PHE A 17 -0.42 18.00 5.94
CA PHE A 17 -0.75 17.52 4.60
C PHE A 17 -2.16 17.94 4.19
N LYS A 18 -2.33 18.19 2.90
CA LYS A 18 -3.63 18.49 2.28
C LYS A 18 -3.78 17.63 1.05
N CYS A 19 -4.95 17.06 0.86
CA CYS A 19 -5.25 16.29 -0.34
C CYS A 19 -6.74 16.44 -0.64
N GLN A 20 -7.06 16.95 -1.82
CA GLN A 20 -8.44 17.16 -2.27
C GLN A 20 -8.63 16.58 -3.67
N ASN A 21 -9.82 16.07 -3.94
CA ASN A 21 -10.21 15.66 -5.28
C ASN A 21 -10.61 16.90 -6.08
N VAL A 22 -9.90 17.16 -7.17
CA VAL A 22 -10.16 18.26 -8.09
C VAL A 22 -10.78 17.79 -9.42
N GLY A 23 -10.90 16.47 -9.59
CA GLY A 23 -11.42 15.86 -10.82
C GLY A 23 -12.90 16.14 -11.05
N ASN A 24 -13.25 16.28 -12.32
CA ASN A 24 -14.64 16.39 -12.74
C ASN A 24 -15.26 14.98 -12.84
N LEU A 25 -15.90 14.53 -11.76
CA LEU A 25 -16.53 13.22 -11.67
C LEU A 25 -17.63 12.99 -12.72
N ASN A 26 -18.22 14.07 -13.26
CA ASN A 26 -19.23 13.98 -14.31
C ASN A 26 -18.59 13.70 -15.69
N ALA A 27 -17.33 14.11 -15.89
CA ALA A 27 -16.61 13.89 -17.14
C ALA A 27 -15.87 12.54 -17.16
N ASN A 28 -15.34 12.11 -16.01
CA ASN A 28 -14.65 10.83 -15.88
C ASN A 28 -14.86 10.24 -14.46
N PRO A 29 -15.96 9.48 -14.25
CA PRO A 29 -16.28 8.91 -12.95
C PRO A 29 -15.27 7.84 -12.47
N ASP A 30 -14.55 7.22 -13.41
CA ASP A 30 -13.62 6.12 -13.13
C ASP A 30 -12.19 6.59 -12.84
N SER A 31 -11.88 7.88 -12.99
CA SER A 31 -10.56 8.42 -12.68
C SER A 31 -10.51 9.13 -11.34
N ILE A 32 -9.31 9.19 -10.79
CA ILE A 32 -9.01 10.02 -9.62
C ILE A 32 -8.09 11.16 -10.05
N GLU A 33 -8.47 12.38 -9.70
CA GLU A 33 -7.65 13.57 -9.88
C GLU A 33 -7.49 14.23 -8.51
N LEU A 34 -6.34 14.02 -7.89
CA LEU A 34 -6.07 14.52 -6.55
C LEU A 34 -4.97 15.57 -6.59
N GLU A 35 -5.26 16.74 -6.03
CA GLU A 35 -4.27 17.75 -5.73
C GLU A 35 -3.85 17.59 -4.27
N CYS A 36 -2.59 17.20 -4.07
CA CYS A 36 -2.07 16.88 -2.76
C CYS A 36 -0.76 17.64 -2.49
N SER A 37 -0.60 18.08 -1.26
CA SER A 37 0.63 18.63 -0.72
C SER A 37 1.00 17.83 0.53
N PHE A 38 2.19 17.23 0.51
CA PHE A 38 2.71 16.42 1.59
C PHE A 38 4.00 17.05 2.14
N PRO A 39 3.93 17.84 3.23
CA PRO A 39 5.13 18.36 3.89
C PRO A 39 6.02 17.21 4.40
N SER A 40 7.32 17.47 4.46
CA SER A 40 8.28 16.55 5.07
C SER A 40 8.07 16.47 6.58
N TYR A 41 8.40 15.34 7.17
CA TYR A 41 8.41 15.15 8.61
C TYR A 41 9.74 15.64 9.21
N PRO A 42 9.72 16.44 10.30
CA PRO A 42 10.93 16.79 11.02
C PRO A 42 11.66 15.55 11.56
N LYS A 43 12.98 15.52 11.43
CA LYS A 43 13.77 14.35 11.84
C LYS A 43 13.54 13.93 13.30
N ASN A 44 13.49 14.89 14.22
CA ASN A 44 13.22 14.61 15.63
C ASN A 44 11.85 13.96 15.87
N GLN A 45 10.84 14.30 15.06
CA GLN A 45 9.53 13.66 15.11
C GLN A 45 9.61 12.20 14.63
N ILE A 46 10.33 11.94 13.54
CA ILE A 46 10.57 10.58 13.03
C ILE A 46 11.34 9.74 14.06
N ASP A 47 12.39 10.28 14.66
CA ASP A 47 13.18 9.58 15.71
C ASP A 47 12.32 9.20 16.93
N LEU A 48 11.38 10.07 17.33
CA LEU A 48 10.43 9.80 18.41
C LEU A 48 9.43 8.69 18.01
N VAL A 49 8.88 8.73 16.81
CA VAL A 49 7.94 7.72 16.31
C VAL A 49 8.63 6.36 16.19
N LEU A 50 9.86 6.31 15.67
CA LEU A 50 10.69 5.10 15.65
C LEU A 50 10.85 4.49 17.04
N SER A 51 11.19 5.33 18.02
CA SER A 51 11.38 4.88 19.41
C SER A 51 10.08 4.38 20.03
N LEU A 52 8.97 5.06 19.78
CA LEU A 52 7.63 4.65 20.24
C LEU A 52 7.21 3.30 19.65
N ILE A 53 7.36 3.13 18.34
CA ILE A 53 6.96 1.87 17.70
C ILE A 53 7.82 0.72 18.18
N LYS A 54 9.14 0.90 18.37
CA LYS A 54 10.01 -0.13 18.95
C LYS A 54 9.56 -0.57 20.34
N GLU A 55 9.11 0.36 21.19
CA GLU A 55 8.57 0.04 22.51
C GLU A 55 7.21 -0.69 22.42
N ILE A 56 6.37 -0.35 21.44
CA ILE A 56 5.11 -1.07 21.18
C ILE A 56 5.42 -2.49 20.74
N LEU A 57 6.27 -2.70 19.75
CA LEU A 57 6.63 -4.02 19.22
C LEU A 57 7.31 -4.91 20.27
N LYS A 58 8.08 -4.33 21.16
CA LYS A 58 8.66 -5.08 22.30
C LYS A 58 7.58 -5.63 23.25
N ARG A 59 6.47 -4.92 23.41
CA ARG A 59 5.34 -5.35 24.25
C ARG A 59 4.33 -6.22 23.50
N HIS A 60 4.35 -6.12 22.17
CA HIS A 60 3.45 -6.81 21.25
C HIS A 60 4.25 -7.53 20.15
N PRO A 61 5.01 -8.58 20.53
CA PRO A 61 5.85 -9.32 19.57
C PRO A 61 5.04 -10.13 18.55
N GLU A 62 3.73 -10.24 18.75
CA GLU A 62 2.78 -10.88 17.82
C GLU A 62 2.42 -10.03 16.60
N ILE A 63 2.80 -8.75 16.59
CA ILE A 63 2.54 -7.86 15.44
C ILE A 63 3.53 -8.20 14.32
N ASP A 64 3.01 -8.72 13.22
CA ASP A 64 3.82 -9.01 12.05
C ASP A 64 4.20 -7.71 11.29
N PRO A 65 5.34 -7.70 10.55
CA PRO A 65 5.76 -6.53 9.78
C PRO A 65 4.68 -5.99 8.83
N ILE A 66 3.87 -6.86 8.25
CA ILE A 66 2.78 -6.50 7.33
C ILE A 66 1.55 -5.91 8.03
N ASP A 67 1.46 -5.99 9.36
CA ASP A 67 0.38 -5.40 10.16
C ASP A 67 0.68 -3.94 10.56
N ILE A 68 1.87 -3.44 10.21
CA ILE A 68 2.24 -2.04 10.38
C ILE A 68 1.89 -1.29 9.09
N VAL A 69 0.77 -0.61 9.12
CA VAL A 69 0.11 -0.06 7.92
C VAL A 69 -0.16 1.43 8.07
N ALA A 70 -0.34 2.09 6.93
CA ALA A 70 -0.79 3.48 6.85
C ALA A 70 -2.33 3.56 6.96
N HIS A 71 -2.83 4.74 7.30
CA HIS A 71 -4.26 5.00 7.22
C HIS A 71 -4.77 4.91 5.77
N SER A 72 -3.95 5.33 4.80
CA SER A 72 -4.24 5.13 3.37
C SER A 72 -4.34 3.67 2.96
N ASP A 73 -3.57 2.76 3.58
CA ASP A 73 -3.59 1.34 3.23
C ASP A 73 -4.94 0.68 3.59
N ILE A 74 -5.51 1.07 4.74
CA ILE A 74 -6.77 0.52 5.25
C ILE A 74 -8.01 1.26 4.76
N ALA A 75 -7.88 2.48 4.25
CA ALA A 75 -8.97 3.32 3.80
C ALA A 75 -8.62 4.13 2.53
N PRO A 76 -8.17 3.47 1.44
CA PRO A 76 -7.56 4.11 0.29
C PRO A 76 -8.47 5.14 -0.41
N ASN A 77 -9.78 4.92 -0.39
CA ASN A 77 -10.76 5.79 -1.05
C ASN A 77 -11.00 7.14 -0.37
N ARG A 78 -10.53 7.32 0.88
CA ARG A 78 -10.81 8.52 1.69
C ARG A 78 -9.61 9.07 2.44
N LYS A 79 -8.47 8.34 2.47
CA LYS A 79 -7.28 8.70 3.23
C LYS A 79 -6.03 8.69 2.37
N SER A 80 -5.11 9.58 2.67
CA SER A 80 -3.81 9.70 2.00
C SER A 80 -2.65 9.83 2.98
N ASP A 81 -2.94 9.88 4.29
CA ASP A 81 -1.94 9.95 5.35
C ASP A 81 -1.31 8.57 5.61
N PRO A 82 -0.03 8.52 6.00
CA PRO A 82 0.91 9.62 6.26
C PRO A 82 1.51 10.24 4.99
N GLY A 83 1.18 9.74 3.79
CA GLY A 83 1.67 10.25 2.51
C GLY A 83 3.07 9.76 2.13
N PRO A 84 3.56 10.17 0.94
CA PRO A 84 4.79 9.64 0.35
C PRO A 84 6.07 10.10 1.05
N ASN A 85 5.99 11.15 1.90
CA ASN A 85 7.13 11.66 2.64
C ASN A 85 7.34 10.99 4.00
N PHE A 86 6.50 10.01 4.35
CA PHE A 86 6.77 9.17 5.52
C PHE A 86 7.84 8.13 5.15
N PRO A 87 8.91 8.00 5.93
CA PRO A 87 10.10 7.25 5.53
C PRO A 87 9.97 5.74 5.81
N TRP A 88 9.05 5.05 5.13
CA TRP A 88 8.76 3.62 5.33
C TRP A 88 9.99 2.73 5.19
N GLU A 89 10.85 2.96 4.19
CA GLU A 89 12.08 2.19 4.00
C GLU A 89 13.07 2.38 5.17
N GLU A 90 13.16 3.61 5.73
CA GLU A 90 13.97 3.86 6.92
C GLU A 90 13.44 3.09 8.13
N PHE A 91 12.10 3.03 8.30
CA PHE A 91 11.46 2.26 9.37
C PHE A 91 11.75 0.76 9.20
N TYR A 92 11.62 0.23 7.99
CA TYR A 92 11.97 -1.15 7.69
C TYR A 92 13.43 -1.46 8.02
N ASN A 93 14.39 -0.59 7.67
CA ASN A 93 15.81 -0.74 8.00
C ASN A 93 16.07 -0.74 9.52
N HIS A 94 15.12 -0.26 10.32
CA HIS A 94 15.13 -0.33 11.78
C HIS A 94 14.30 -1.50 12.35
N GLY A 95 13.85 -2.42 11.50
CA GLY A 95 13.07 -3.59 11.88
C GLY A 95 11.59 -3.29 12.11
N ILE A 96 11.03 -2.24 11.51
CA ILE A 96 9.64 -1.81 11.67
C ILE A 96 8.94 -1.84 10.30
N GLY A 97 7.86 -2.59 10.20
CA GLY A 97 7.05 -2.67 8.99
C GLY A 97 7.63 -3.59 7.91
N ALA A 98 6.98 -3.60 6.77
CA ALA A 98 7.32 -4.42 5.61
C ALA A 98 8.01 -3.60 4.53
N TRP A 99 8.95 -4.23 3.82
CA TRP A 99 9.57 -3.69 2.60
C TRP A 99 10.02 -4.83 1.70
N TYR A 100 10.14 -4.56 0.42
CA TYR A 100 10.54 -5.55 -0.58
C TYR A 100 12.05 -5.74 -0.65
N ASP A 101 12.48 -6.92 -1.11
CA ASP A 101 13.89 -7.19 -1.38
C ASP A 101 14.23 -6.76 -2.82
N ILE A 102 15.32 -6.03 -2.99
CA ILE A 102 15.73 -5.47 -4.29
C ILE A 102 16.02 -6.55 -5.34
N SER A 103 16.50 -7.72 -4.93
CA SER A 103 16.72 -8.87 -5.82
C SER A 103 15.40 -9.39 -6.38
N ASP A 104 14.38 -9.56 -5.53
CA ASP A 104 13.06 -10.03 -5.94
C ASP A 104 12.36 -8.99 -6.80
N PHE A 105 12.44 -7.72 -6.43
CA PHE A 105 11.94 -6.61 -7.26
C PHE A 105 12.54 -6.65 -8.67
N ASN A 106 13.88 -6.75 -8.80
CA ASN A 106 14.54 -6.78 -10.09
C ASN A 106 14.15 -8.01 -10.92
N GLU A 107 14.01 -9.18 -10.28
CA GLU A 107 13.52 -10.40 -10.93
C GLU A 107 12.12 -10.18 -11.51
N GLN A 108 11.19 -9.66 -10.71
CA GLN A 108 9.82 -9.41 -11.15
C GLN A 108 9.76 -8.34 -12.24
N LEU A 109 10.48 -7.23 -12.08
CA LEU A 109 10.52 -6.16 -13.07
C LEU A 109 11.00 -6.66 -14.44
N ASN A 110 12.03 -7.54 -14.48
CA ASN A 110 12.53 -8.12 -15.73
C ASN A 110 11.51 -9.05 -16.40
N LYS A 111 10.64 -9.72 -15.63
CA LYS A 111 9.54 -10.52 -16.17
C LYS A 111 8.46 -9.62 -16.76
N LEU A 112 8.08 -8.58 -16.02
CA LEU A 112 6.97 -7.67 -16.36
C LEU A 112 7.27 -6.77 -17.56
N LYS A 113 8.53 -6.43 -17.84
CA LYS A 113 8.93 -5.74 -19.08
C LYS A 113 8.56 -6.50 -20.36
N LYS A 114 8.34 -7.81 -20.26
CA LYS A 114 7.93 -8.64 -21.40
C LYS A 114 6.42 -8.70 -21.56
N GLN A 115 5.71 -8.70 -20.46
CA GLN A 115 4.25 -8.77 -20.42
C GLN A 115 3.74 -8.29 -19.06
N LEU A 116 2.94 -7.23 -19.07
CA LEU A 116 2.18 -6.82 -17.89
C LEU A 116 1.03 -7.81 -17.64
N PRO A 117 0.72 -8.10 -16.37
CA PRO A 117 -0.46 -8.89 -16.04
C PRO A 117 -1.74 -8.09 -16.32
N SER A 118 -2.86 -8.81 -16.37
CA SER A 118 -4.17 -8.17 -16.45
C SER A 118 -4.47 -7.35 -15.19
N VAL A 119 -5.40 -6.41 -15.31
CA VAL A 119 -5.88 -5.63 -14.16
C VAL A 119 -6.40 -6.54 -13.05
N LEU A 120 -7.12 -7.61 -13.41
CA LEU A 120 -7.63 -8.60 -12.46
C LEU A 120 -6.52 -9.28 -11.65
N GLU A 121 -5.41 -9.64 -12.29
CA GLU A 121 -4.26 -10.26 -11.61
C GLU A 121 -3.60 -9.28 -10.64
N VAL A 122 -3.53 -7.99 -10.98
CA VAL A 122 -2.99 -6.97 -10.07
C VAL A 122 -3.94 -6.69 -8.91
N GLN A 123 -5.24 -6.59 -9.17
CA GLN A 123 -6.26 -6.47 -8.10
C GLN A 123 -6.19 -7.65 -7.14
N CYS A 124 -6.07 -8.86 -7.69
CA CYS A 124 -5.88 -10.07 -6.88
C CYS A 124 -4.62 -9.99 -6.01
N ALA A 125 -3.49 -9.61 -6.58
CA ALA A 125 -2.25 -9.48 -5.84
C ALA A 125 -2.33 -8.42 -4.72
N LEU A 126 -3.04 -7.30 -4.96
CA LEU A 126 -3.33 -6.30 -3.93
C LEU A 126 -4.19 -6.87 -2.80
N SER A 127 -5.24 -7.61 -3.15
CA SER A 127 -6.10 -8.29 -2.17
C SER A 127 -5.34 -9.32 -1.34
N ILE A 128 -4.47 -10.12 -1.95
CA ILE A 128 -3.59 -11.09 -1.27
C ILE A 128 -2.67 -10.37 -0.28
N TYR A 129 -2.12 -9.23 -0.66
CA TYR A 129 -1.27 -8.45 0.23
C TYR A 129 -2.05 -7.88 1.42
N GLY A 130 -3.33 -7.52 1.23
CA GLY A 130 -4.22 -7.03 2.29
C GLY A 130 -4.92 -5.71 1.97
N TYR A 131 -4.78 -5.18 0.75
CA TYR A 131 -5.50 -3.97 0.34
C TYR A 131 -6.98 -4.25 0.08
N PRO A 132 -7.88 -3.37 0.53
CA PRO A 132 -9.31 -3.47 0.22
C PRO A 132 -9.54 -3.10 -1.25
N VAL A 133 -9.70 -4.09 -2.11
CA VAL A 133 -9.94 -3.93 -3.54
C VAL A 133 -10.91 -4.99 -4.04
N GLU A 134 -11.87 -4.60 -4.87
CA GLU A 134 -12.78 -5.52 -5.57
C GLU A 134 -12.14 -6.03 -6.87
N LEU A 135 -12.37 -7.30 -7.18
CA LEU A 135 -11.78 -7.99 -8.34
C LEU A 135 -12.66 -7.77 -9.58
N THR A 136 -12.68 -6.55 -10.10
CA THR A 136 -13.55 -6.16 -11.24
C THR A 136 -12.93 -6.45 -12.60
N GLY A 137 -11.60 -6.62 -12.67
CA GLY A 137 -10.86 -6.74 -13.93
C GLY A 137 -10.72 -5.42 -14.71
N VAL A 138 -11.21 -4.32 -14.15
CA VAL A 138 -11.14 -2.98 -14.73
C VAL A 138 -10.36 -2.05 -13.81
N GLN A 139 -9.53 -1.18 -14.37
CA GLN A 139 -8.84 -0.14 -13.58
C GLN A 139 -9.82 1.02 -13.28
N ASP A 140 -10.83 0.69 -12.50
CA ASP A 140 -11.86 1.60 -12.03
C ASP A 140 -11.35 2.50 -10.88
N ARG A 141 -12.21 3.37 -10.41
CA ARG A 141 -11.87 4.34 -9.35
C ARG A 141 -11.39 3.68 -8.06
N GLN A 142 -12.04 2.59 -7.61
CA GLN A 142 -11.65 1.90 -6.38
C GLN A 142 -10.27 1.23 -6.53
N SER A 143 -9.98 0.64 -7.68
CA SER A 143 -8.68 0.06 -8.00
C SER A 143 -7.58 1.12 -8.03
N GLN A 144 -7.85 2.29 -8.62
CA GLN A 144 -6.89 3.40 -8.65
C GLN A 144 -6.57 3.91 -7.25
N PHE A 145 -7.55 4.00 -6.35
CA PHE A 145 -7.29 4.36 -4.96
C PHE A 145 -6.44 3.32 -4.23
N ALA A 146 -6.72 2.03 -4.42
CA ALA A 146 -5.93 0.95 -3.82
C ALA A 146 -4.48 0.94 -4.33
N VAL A 147 -4.29 1.06 -5.65
CA VAL A 147 -2.96 1.18 -6.27
C VAL A 147 -2.22 2.42 -5.75
N ARG A 148 -2.91 3.56 -5.67
CA ARG A 148 -2.32 4.79 -5.16
C ARG A 148 -1.89 4.66 -3.69
N ALA A 149 -2.71 4.07 -2.84
CA ALA A 149 -2.35 3.83 -1.44
C ALA A 149 -1.11 2.95 -1.33
N PHE A 150 -1.06 1.87 -2.09
CA PHE A 150 0.12 1.02 -2.21
C PHE A 150 1.37 1.81 -2.66
N GLN A 151 1.24 2.67 -3.66
CA GLN A 151 2.34 3.51 -4.14
C GLN A 151 2.80 4.53 -3.10
N LEU A 152 1.87 5.17 -2.37
CA LEU A 152 2.22 6.10 -1.29
C LEU A 152 3.10 5.44 -0.22
N HIS A 153 2.90 4.15 0.03
CA HIS A 153 3.65 3.37 1.01
C HIS A 153 4.98 2.86 0.41
N PHE A 154 4.92 2.13 -0.71
CA PHE A 154 6.04 1.32 -1.23
C PHE A 154 6.75 1.93 -2.43
N ARG A 155 6.19 2.97 -3.05
CA ARG A 155 6.75 3.66 -4.21
C ARG A 155 6.48 5.16 -4.17
N PRO A 156 6.99 5.88 -3.18
CA PRO A 156 6.66 7.29 -2.95
C PRO A 156 7.07 8.24 -4.08
N SER A 157 7.94 7.81 -5.00
CA SER A 157 8.37 8.60 -6.17
C SER A 157 7.28 8.74 -7.25
N ASN A 158 6.28 7.84 -7.28
CA ASN A 158 5.18 7.88 -8.23
C ASN A 158 3.92 7.21 -7.66
N TYR A 159 2.93 8.02 -7.29
CA TYR A 159 1.68 7.58 -6.64
C TYR A 159 0.43 8.03 -7.42
N THR A 160 0.45 7.83 -8.72
CA THR A 160 -0.65 8.21 -9.63
C THR A 160 -1.91 7.35 -9.49
N GLY A 161 -1.81 6.17 -8.90
CA GLY A 161 -2.87 5.18 -8.87
C GLY A 161 -2.96 4.34 -10.16
N LEU A 162 -2.02 4.51 -11.09
CA LEU A 162 -1.97 3.72 -12.31
C LEU A 162 -1.11 2.47 -12.12
N ILE A 163 -1.58 1.37 -12.71
CA ILE A 163 -0.82 0.11 -12.75
C ILE A 163 0.29 0.25 -13.77
N ASP A 164 1.53 -0.02 -13.36
CA ASP A 164 2.70 -0.09 -14.21
C ASP A 164 3.64 -1.22 -13.77
N GLU A 165 4.70 -1.45 -14.55
CA GLU A 165 5.65 -2.55 -14.32
C GLU A 165 6.32 -2.45 -12.96
N GLU A 166 6.73 -1.25 -12.54
CA GLU A 166 7.46 -1.03 -11.30
C GLU A 166 6.56 -1.25 -10.07
N THR A 167 5.36 -0.69 -10.07
CA THR A 167 4.37 -0.90 -9.01
C THR A 167 4.04 -2.39 -8.87
N THR A 168 3.82 -3.06 -10.00
CA THR A 168 3.49 -4.49 -10.02
C THR A 168 4.67 -5.35 -9.57
N ALA A 169 5.90 -5.00 -9.95
CA ALA A 169 7.11 -5.69 -9.51
C ALA A 169 7.31 -5.61 -7.99
N ILE A 170 7.09 -4.42 -7.40
CA ILE A 170 7.14 -4.22 -5.95
C ILE A 170 6.09 -5.09 -5.26
N LEU A 171 4.85 -5.06 -5.74
CA LEU A 171 3.74 -5.83 -5.18
C LEU A 171 4.01 -7.34 -5.21
N TYR A 172 4.54 -7.86 -6.33
CA TYR A 172 4.87 -9.27 -6.46
C TYR A 172 6.06 -9.69 -5.57
N ALA A 173 7.06 -8.80 -5.42
CA ALA A 173 8.17 -9.02 -4.51
C ALA A 173 7.71 -9.07 -3.04
N LEU A 174 6.81 -8.18 -2.65
CA LEU A 174 6.19 -8.18 -1.30
C LEU A 174 5.36 -9.43 -1.06
N ASN A 175 4.51 -9.82 -2.01
CA ASN A 175 3.70 -11.03 -1.90
C ASN A 175 4.57 -12.30 -1.81
N LYS A 176 5.62 -12.38 -2.61
CA LYS A 176 6.61 -13.49 -2.52
C LYS A 176 7.21 -13.58 -1.13
N LYS A 177 7.53 -12.44 -0.51
CA LYS A 177 8.20 -12.38 0.79
C LYS A 177 7.25 -12.67 1.97
N TYR A 178 6.05 -12.12 1.94
CA TYR A 178 5.16 -12.10 3.11
C TYR A 178 3.88 -12.91 2.95
N ARG A 179 3.53 -13.32 1.73
CA ARG A 179 2.27 -14.00 1.38
C ARG A 179 2.46 -15.20 0.47
N SER A 180 3.65 -15.82 0.48
CA SER A 180 3.98 -16.96 -0.42
C SER A 180 2.94 -18.07 -0.39
N GLU A 181 2.42 -18.43 0.79
CA GLU A 181 1.40 -19.48 0.93
C GLU A 181 0.09 -19.14 0.20
N LEU A 182 -0.29 -17.86 0.14
CA LEU A 182 -1.51 -17.41 -0.54
C LEU A 182 -1.32 -17.27 -2.06
N VAL A 183 -0.09 -16.98 -2.50
CA VAL A 183 0.23 -16.85 -3.94
C VAL A 183 0.20 -18.22 -4.62
N ASP A 184 0.60 -19.28 -3.93
CA ASP A 184 0.61 -20.64 -4.45
C ASP A 184 -0.81 -21.25 -4.56
N ASP A 185 -1.76 -20.72 -3.81
CA ASP A 185 -3.17 -21.08 -3.92
C ASP A 185 -3.85 -20.30 -5.06
N LYS A 186 -3.82 -20.88 -6.27
CA LYS A 186 -4.50 -20.33 -7.46
C LYS A 186 -6.02 -20.17 -7.32
N THR A 187 -6.61 -20.64 -6.22
CA THR A 187 -8.05 -20.47 -5.93
C THR A 187 -8.34 -19.12 -5.26
N SER A 188 -7.33 -18.47 -4.68
CA SER A 188 -7.47 -17.20 -3.96
C SER A 188 -8.06 -16.06 -4.81
N CYS A 189 -7.98 -16.17 -6.15
CA CYS A 189 -8.40 -15.15 -7.09
C CYS A 189 -9.41 -15.63 -8.14
N LYS A 190 -10.08 -16.74 -7.91
CA LYS A 190 -11.22 -17.11 -8.75
C LYS A 190 -12.39 -16.21 -8.39
N ASN A 191 -12.89 -15.49 -9.38
CA ASN A 191 -14.14 -14.73 -9.25
C ASN A 191 -15.23 -15.68 -8.69
N ASN A 192 -15.92 -15.26 -7.63
CA ASN A 192 -17.15 -15.88 -7.14
C ASN A 192 -18.34 -15.66 -8.13
N ASN A 193 -18.07 -15.62 -9.42
CA ASN A 193 -19.02 -15.39 -10.51
C ASN A 193 -19.08 -16.58 -11.49
N ASP A 194 -18.94 -17.80 -10.97
CA ASP A 194 -19.39 -19.02 -11.66
C ASP A 194 -20.54 -19.68 -10.90
#